data_3c772aadcbaf746408f585a9aed36c13
#
_entry.id   3c772aadcbaf746408f585a9aed36c13
#
_cell.length_a   1.000
_cell.length_b   1.000
_cell.length_c   1.000
_cell.angle_alpha   90.00
_cell.angle_beta   90.00
_cell.angle_gamma   90.00
#
_symmetry.space_group_name_H-M   'P 1'
#
loop_
_entity.id
_entity.type
_entity.pdbx_description
1 polymer ?
#
loop_
_entity_poly.entity_id
_entity_poly.type
_entity_poly.pdbx_seq_one_letter_code
_entity_poly.pdbx_strand_id
1 'polypeptide(L)'
;AGDLAHSDALISMDAIAVSAKIKSEGVNYLIPGNLSSAPGVARAAILPAGPVVYVSGQAVKGELAEATRGTLEQLLATLVSLGLDKKDIVQIKSFIRPMTDLKVVEEEFANFFKGSTIPPMVNVEWTSKDPVIEIELIASSPNALSKSNQQVDFITPPGMTASPVYCKVTRINYGQKVYISGLYGQVTGNA
;
A
#
# COMPACT_ATOMS: atom_id res chain seq x y z
N ALA A 1 10.61 8.34 -18.12
CA ALA A 1 9.59 7.29 -18.01
C ALA A 1 10.32 6.05 -17.50
N GLY A 2 9.72 5.34 -16.55
CA GLY A 2 10.24 4.08 -16.04
C GLY A 2 9.58 2.89 -16.72
N ASP A 3 10.09 1.69 -16.47
CA ASP A 3 9.52 0.47 -16.97
C ASP A 3 8.22 0.12 -16.24
N LEU A 4 7.31 -0.56 -16.94
CA LEU A 4 6.10 -1.10 -16.35
C LEU A 4 6.30 -2.55 -15.92
N ALA A 5 5.47 -3.01 -14.97
CA ALA A 5 5.51 -4.38 -14.45
C ALA A 5 5.34 -5.48 -15.53
N HIS A 6 4.84 -5.11 -16.70
CA HIS A 6 4.70 -6.00 -17.86
C HIS A 6 5.26 -5.31 -19.11
N SER A 7 6.15 -5.97 -19.83
CA SER A 7 6.85 -5.40 -20.99
C SER A 7 5.93 -4.89 -22.11
N ASP A 8 4.77 -5.52 -22.27
CA ASP A 8 3.79 -5.18 -23.31
C ASP A 8 2.74 -4.16 -22.83
N ALA A 9 2.80 -3.75 -21.56
CA ALA A 9 1.88 -2.75 -21.04
C ALA A 9 2.30 -1.35 -21.50
N LEU A 10 1.33 -0.55 -21.91
CA LEU A 10 1.53 0.85 -22.26
C LEU A 10 1.13 1.79 -21.11
N ILE A 11 0.32 1.29 -20.17
CA ILE A 11 -0.20 2.05 -19.04
C ILE A 11 -0.44 1.12 -17.85
N SER A 12 -0.22 1.63 -16.65
CA SER A 12 -0.66 1.04 -15.39
C SER A 12 -1.63 1.99 -14.70
N MET A 13 -2.73 1.46 -14.16
CA MET A 13 -3.74 2.26 -13.48
C MET A 13 -4.13 1.58 -12.17
N ASP A 14 -4.33 2.41 -11.13
CA ASP A 14 -5.07 2.06 -9.94
C ASP A 14 -6.29 2.98 -9.81
N ALA A 15 -7.31 2.53 -9.09
CA ALA A 15 -8.53 3.30 -8.92
C ALA A 15 -9.15 3.06 -7.55
N ILE A 16 -9.73 4.12 -7.00
CA ILE A 16 -10.55 4.07 -5.80
C ILE A 16 -11.98 4.44 -6.21
N ALA A 17 -12.94 3.65 -5.78
CA ALA A 17 -14.34 3.86 -6.10
C ALA A 17 -15.21 3.75 -4.85
N VAL A 18 -16.39 4.37 -4.89
CA VAL A 18 -17.39 4.30 -3.84
C VAL A 18 -18.60 3.51 -4.35
N SER A 19 -19.10 2.58 -3.56
CA SER A 19 -20.33 1.85 -3.86
C SER A 19 -21.31 1.96 -2.70
N ALA A 20 -22.50 2.48 -2.99
CA ALA A 20 -23.62 2.49 -2.03
C ALA A 20 -24.33 1.12 -1.91
N LYS A 21 -24.08 0.21 -2.86
CA LYS A 21 -24.80 -1.08 -2.96
C LYS A 21 -24.07 -2.24 -2.30
N ILE A 22 -22.74 -2.13 -2.16
CA ILE A 22 -21.93 -3.21 -1.62
C ILE A 22 -21.68 -2.93 -0.14
N LYS A 23 -22.10 -3.89 0.71
CA LYS A 23 -21.79 -3.89 2.14
C LYS A 23 -20.85 -5.04 2.44
N SER A 24 -19.86 -4.81 3.27
CA SER A 24 -18.91 -5.82 3.73
C SER A 24 -18.69 -5.66 5.22
N GLU A 25 -18.55 -6.75 5.97
CA GLU A 25 -18.19 -6.73 7.39
C GLU A 25 -16.69 -6.74 7.61
N GLY A 26 -15.93 -7.16 6.60
CA GLY A 26 -14.47 -7.15 6.56
C GLY A 26 -13.97 -6.86 5.16
N VAL A 27 -12.65 -6.91 4.96
CA VAL A 27 -12.07 -6.77 3.63
C VAL A 27 -12.46 -7.98 2.79
N ASN A 28 -13.01 -7.73 1.61
CA ASN A 28 -13.39 -8.77 0.66
C ASN A 28 -12.60 -8.58 -0.64
N TYR A 29 -11.77 -9.56 -0.97
CA TYR A 29 -10.94 -9.54 -2.16
C TYR A 29 -11.67 -10.13 -3.37
N LEU A 30 -11.53 -9.47 -4.52
CA LEU A 30 -12.17 -9.87 -5.76
C LEU A 30 -11.15 -10.11 -6.86
N ILE A 31 -11.42 -11.15 -7.65
CA ILE A 31 -10.75 -11.43 -8.92
C ILE A 31 -11.86 -11.50 -9.98
N PRO A 32 -12.14 -10.38 -10.69
CA PRO A 32 -13.14 -10.38 -11.76
C PRO A 32 -12.77 -11.39 -12.85
N GLY A 33 -13.73 -12.21 -13.26
CA GLY A 33 -13.48 -13.34 -14.16
C GLY A 33 -13.01 -12.97 -15.57
N ASN A 34 -13.11 -11.70 -15.95
CA ASN A 34 -12.64 -11.16 -17.23
C ASN A 34 -11.23 -10.54 -17.13
N LEU A 35 -10.61 -10.56 -15.95
CA LEU A 35 -9.26 -10.06 -15.74
C LEU A 35 -8.31 -11.23 -15.43
N SER A 36 -7.19 -11.28 -16.14
CA SER A 36 -6.12 -12.18 -15.77
C SER A 36 -5.47 -11.72 -14.47
N SER A 37 -5.14 -12.67 -13.62
CA SER A 37 -4.45 -12.42 -12.36
C SER A 37 -3.43 -13.53 -12.12
N ALA A 38 -2.31 -13.19 -11.50
CA ALA A 38 -1.43 -14.21 -10.94
C ALA A 38 -2.20 -15.00 -9.86
N PRO A 39 -1.93 -16.30 -9.70
CA PRO A 39 -2.60 -17.10 -8.67
C PRO A 39 -2.51 -16.46 -7.28
N GLY A 40 -3.65 -16.34 -6.61
CA GLY A 40 -3.71 -15.77 -5.26
C GLY A 40 -3.64 -14.24 -5.16
N VAL A 41 -3.52 -13.51 -6.27
CA VAL A 41 -3.47 -12.04 -6.28
C VAL A 41 -4.85 -11.47 -6.62
N ALA A 42 -5.41 -10.65 -5.73
CA ALA A 42 -6.66 -9.94 -5.96
C ALA A 42 -6.48 -8.78 -6.93
N ARG A 43 -7.55 -8.44 -7.66
CA ARG A 43 -7.58 -7.27 -8.56
C ARG A 43 -8.38 -6.11 -7.97
N ALA A 44 -9.21 -6.38 -6.99
CA ALA A 44 -9.94 -5.35 -6.25
C ALA A 44 -10.13 -5.79 -4.79
N ALA A 45 -10.28 -4.83 -3.91
CA ALA A 45 -10.67 -5.04 -2.52
C ALA A 45 -11.86 -4.16 -2.19
N ILE A 46 -12.86 -4.74 -1.51
CA ILE A 46 -14.00 -4.01 -0.96
C ILE A 46 -13.72 -3.82 0.53
N LEU A 47 -13.74 -2.57 0.97
CA LEU A 47 -13.57 -2.22 2.36
C LEU A 47 -14.93 -2.15 3.06
N PRO A 48 -15.00 -2.59 4.33
CA PRO A 48 -16.15 -2.26 5.17
C PRO A 48 -16.23 -0.75 5.40
N ALA A 49 -17.40 -0.26 5.76
CA ALA A 49 -17.53 1.11 6.25
C ALA A 49 -16.74 1.28 7.55
N GLY A 50 -16.05 2.40 7.70
CA GLY A 50 -15.30 2.68 8.92
C GLY A 50 -13.95 3.37 8.68
N PRO A 51 -13.10 3.37 9.70
CA PRO A 51 -11.76 3.95 9.64
C PRO A 51 -10.87 3.29 8.58
N VAL A 52 -10.00 4.11 8.01
CA VAL A 52 -8.97 3.69 7.04
C VAL A 52 -7.62 4.19 7.49
N VAL A 53 -6.62 3.33 7.40
CA VAL A 53 -5.23 3.61 7.73
C VAL A 53 -4.41 3.72 6.46
N TYR A 54 -3.64 4.79 6.34
CA TYR A 54 -2.64 5.02 5.31
C TYR A 54 -1.28 4.92 5.96
N VAL A 55 -0.47 3.96 5.53
CA VAL A 55 0.91 3.79 6.00
C VAL A 55 1.83 4.34 4.92
N SER A 56 2.65 5.32 5.29
CA SER A 56 3.64 5.90 4.39
C SER A 56 4.72 4.87 4.03
N GLY A 57 5.43 5.12 2.94
CA GLY A 57 6.49 4.25 2.46
C GLY A 57 7.49 3.87 3.56
N GLN A 58 7.76 2.59 3.64
CA GLN A 58 8.81 2.01 4.47
C GLN A 58 9.80 1.28 3.57
N ALA A 59 11.05 1.29 3.96
CA ALA A 59 12.13 0.71 3.19
C ALA A 59 13.21 0.17 4.10
N VAL A 60 13.57 -1.09 3.92
CA VAL A 60 14.74 -1.72 4.51
C VAL A 60 15.83 -1.79 3.45
N LYS A 61 17.07 -1.51 3.82
CA LYS A 61 18.23 -1.59 2.93
C LYS A 61 18.69 -3.05 2.77
N GLY A 62 19.28 -3.36 1.63
CA GLY A 62 19.81 -4.68 1.31
C GLY A 62 19.57 -5.05 -0.14
N GLU A 63 19.94 -6.28 -0.50
CA GLU A 63 19.60 -6.87 -1.79
C GLU A 63 18.07 -6.99 -1.92
N LEU A 64 17.56 -6.98 -3.14
CA LEU A 64 16.11 -6.79 -3.42
C LEU A 64 15.21 -7.79 -2.67
N ALA A 65 15.58 -9.07 -2.60
CA ALA A 65 14.79 -10.08 -1.87
C ALA A 65 14.76 -9.81 -0.36
N GLU A 66 15.92 -9.55 0.23
CA GLU A 66 16.06 -9.28 1.67
C GLU A 66 15.40 -7.95 2.04
N ALA A 67 15.61 -6.91 1.23
CA ALA A 67 14.98 -5.61 1.41
C ALA A 67 13.45 -5.70 1.34
N THR A 68 12.91 -6.48 0.38
CA THR A 68 11.47 -6.71 0.25
C THR A 68 10.90 -7.39 1.49
N ARG A 69 11.53 -8.50 1.92
CA ARG A 69 11.11 -9.26 3.10
C ARG A 69 11.15 -8.40 4.35
N GLY A 70 12.27 -7.74 4.62
CA GLY A 70 12.42 -6.88 5.79
C GLY A 70 11.44 -5.71 5.80
N THR A 71 11.15 -5.13 4.64
CA THR A 71 10.15 -4.05 4.52
C THR A 71 8.74 -4.56 4.83
N LEU A 72 8.35 -5.74 4.33
CA LEU A 72 7.06 -6.36 4.63
C LEU A 72 6.91 -6.71 6.11
N GLU A 73 7.97 -7.21 6.76
CA GLU A 73 8.00 -7.49 8.20
C GLU A 73 7.84 -6.20 9.02
N GLN A 74 8.50 -5.12 8.62
CA GLN A 74 8.38 -3.82 9.28
C GLN A 74 6.97 -3.22 9.12
N LEU A 75 6.37 -3.35 7.94
CA LEU A 75 4.98 -2.94 7.70
C LEU A 75 4.00 -3.76 8.54
N LEU A 76 4.22 -5.08 8.67
CA LEU A 76 3.40 -5.92 9.54
C LEU A 76 3.51 -5.51 11.00
N ALA A 77 4.72 -5.22 11.49
CA ALA A 77 4.91 -4.71 12.85
C ALA A 77 4.17 -3.38 13.07
N THR A 78 4.18 -2.50 12.07
CA THR A 78 3.39 -1.26 12.07
C THR A 78 1.89 -1.56 12.18
N LEU A 79 1.35 -2.46 11.37
CA LEU A 79 -0.07 -2.85 11.42
C LEU A 79 -0.44 -3.46 12.78
N VAL A 80 0.37 -4.38 13.31
CA VAL A 80 0.15 -5.01 14.61
C VAL A 80 0.11 -3.99 15.73
N SER A 81 0.96 -2.95 15.69
CA SER A 81 0.94 -1.88 16.68
C SER A 81 -0.36 -1.06 16.68
N LEU A 82 -1.11 -1.13 15.58
CA LEU A 82 -2.41 -0.49 15.39
C LEU A 82 -3.59 -1.45 15.67
N GLY A 83 -3.32 -2.69 16.05
CA GLY A 83 -4.31 -3.75 16.22
C GLY A 83 -4.84 -4.33 14.92
N LEU A 84 -4.06 -4.24 13.84
CA LEU A 84 -4.37 -4.73 12.50
C LEU A 84 -3.48 -5.89 12.09
N ASP A 85 -3.85 -6.58 11.02
CA ASP A 85 -3.11 -7.70 10.47
C ASP A 85 -3.09 -7.65 8.93
N LYS A 86 -2.39 -8.58 8.29
CA LYS A 86 -2.30 -8.74 6.82
C LYS A 86 -3.66 -8.78 6.12
N LYS A 87 -4.66 -9.41 6.76
CA LYS A 87 -6.03 -9.51 6.24
C LYS A 87 -6.76 -8.17 6.12
N ASP A 88 -6.26 -7.14 6.82
CA ASP A 88 -6.85 -5.80 6.82
C ASP A 88 -6.29 -4.92 5.70
N ILE A 89 -5.23 -5.37 5.02
CA ILE A 89 -4.61 -4.62 3.90
C ILE A 89 -5.54 -4.65 2.69
N VAL A 90 -5.78 -3.50 2.09
CA VAL A 90 -6.68 -3.35 0.94
C VAL A 90 -5.97 -2.94 -0.34
N GLN A 91 -4.81 -2.33 -0.22
CA GLN A 91 -3.96 -1.97 -1.35
C GLN A 91 -2.50 -1.90 -0.91
N ILE A 92 -1.61 -2.33 -1.80
CA ILE A 92 -0.17 -2.17 -1.67
C ILE A 92 0.34 -1.43 -2.90
N LYS A 93 1.23 -0.47 -2.68
CA LYS A 93 2.02 0.14 -3.74
C LYS A 93 3.50 -0.04 -3.42
N SER A 94 4.25 -0.57 -4.38
CA SER A 94 5.68 -0.76 -4.26
C SER A 94 6.44 0.01 -5.33
N PHE A 95 7.50 0.67 -4.90
CA PHE A 95 8.46 1.37 -5.74
C PHE A 95 9.72 0.51 -5.78
N ILE A 96 10.10 0.03 -6.97
CA ILE A 96 11.05 -1.07 -7.15
C ILE A 96 12.17 -0.65 -8.09
N ARG A 97 13.38 -1.09 -7.81
CA ARG A 97 14.52 -0.94 -8.71
C ARG A 97 15.44 -2.16 -8.62
N PRO A 98 15.80 -2.76 -9.78
CA PRO A 98 15.24 -2.49 -11.11
C PRO A 98 13.87 -3.18 -11.27
N MET A 99 13.02 -2.64 -12.12
CA MET A 99 11.72 -3.25 -12.44
C MET A 99 11.87 -4.60 -13.16
N THR A 100 12.98 -4.82 -13.85
CA THR A 100 13.31 -6.12 -14.49
C THR A 100 13.32 -7.29 -13.51
N ASP A 101 13.57 -7.02 -12.23
CA ASP A 101 13.66 -8.02 -11.17
C ASP A 101 12.37 -8.14 -10.36
N LEU A 102 11.25 -7.61 -10.89
CA LEU A 102 9.92 -7.67 -10.25
C LEU A 102 9.55 -9.07 -9.76
N LYS A 103 9.97 -10.11 -10.48
CA LYS A 103 9.70 -11.50 -10.10
C LYS A 103 10.24 -11.86 -8.72
N VAL A 104 11.39 -11.33 -8.34
CA VAL A 104 11.98 -11.52 -7.00
C VAL A 104 11.08 -10.93 -5.94
N VAL A 105 10.53 -9.75 -6.20
CA VAL A 105 9.58 -9.06 -5.30
C VAL A 105 8.27 -9.85 -5.18
N GLU A 106 7.74 -10.33 -6.31
CA GLU A 106 6.50 -11.14 -6.32
C GLU A 106 6.65 -12.45 -5.53
N GLU A 107 7.82 -13.10 -5.58
CA GLU A 107 8.12 -14.30 -4.81
C GLU A 107 8.12 -14.00 -3.30
N GLU A 108 8.70 -12.89 -2.85
CA GLU A 108 8.67 -12.48 -1.45
C GLU A 108 7.25 -12.09 -0.99
N PHE A 109 6.44 -11.45 -1.83
CA PHE A 109 5.02 -11.22 -1.55
C PHE A 109 4.24 -12.53 -1.42
N ALA A 110 4.46 -13.50 -2.32
CA ALA A 110 3.83 -14.81 -2.25
C ALA A 110 4.19 -15.55 -0.95
N ASN A 111 5.46 -15.48 -0.53
CA ASN A 111 5.92 -16.04 0.73
C ASN A 111 5.28 -15.36 1.94
N PHE A 112 5.24 -14.02 1.95
CA PHE A 112 4.67 -13.24 3.04
C PHE A 112 3.16 -13.48 3.21
N PHE A 113 2.40 -13.57 2.11
CA PHE A 113 0.96 -13.83 2.12
C PHE A 113 0.60 -15.31 2.05
N LYS A 114 1.56 -16.23 2.20
CA LYS A 114 1.30 -17.68 2.13
C LYS A 114 0.08 -18.08 2.97
N GLY A 115 -0.88 -18.75 2.32
CA GLY A 115 -2.14 -19.15 2.94
C GLY A 115 -3.22 -18.06 2.99
N SER A 116 -2.95 -16.89 2.40
CA SER A 116 -3.89 -15.76 2.30
C SER A 116 -3.91 -15.20 0.88
N THR A 117 -4.94 -14.42 0.56
CA THR A 117 -4.99 -13.68 -0.70
C THR A 117 -4.07 -12.48 -0.63
N ILE A 118 -3.26 -12.27 -1.67
CA ILE A 118 -2.45 -11.07 -1.84
C ILE A 118 -3.40 -9.92 -2.24
N PRO A 119 -3.37 -8.76 -1.54
CA PRO A 119 -4.19 -7.60 -1.87
C PRO A 119 -3.89 -7.08 -3.29
N PRO A 120 -4.76 -6.23 -3.86
CA PRO A 120 -4.42 -5.47 -5.06
C PRO A 120 -3.10 -4.74 -4.91
N MET A 121 -2.23 -4.88 -5.92
CA MET A 121 -0.89 -4.28 -5.92
C MET A 121 -0.67 -3.39 -7.13
N VAL A 122 0.07 -2.31 -6.93
CA VAL A 122 0.62 -1.44 -7.97
C VAL A 122 2.14 -1.41 -7.81
N ASN A 123 2.85 -1.77 -8.86
CA ASN A 123 4.30 -1.72 -8.90
C ASN A 123 4.75 -0.57 -9.81
N VAL A 124 5.65 0.26 -9.32
CA VAL A 124 6.17 1.44 -9.99
C VAL A 124 7.69 1.37 -10.02
N GLU A 125 8.30 1.65 -11.15
CA GLU A 125 9.75 1.73 -11.21
C GLU A 125 10.25 2.93 -10.41
N TRP A 126 11.29 2.71 -9.62
CA TRP A 126 11.89 3.72 -8.76
C TRP A 126 13.27 4.13 -9.25
N THR A 127 13.63 5.38 -9.03
CA THR A 127 14.95 5.89 -9.40
C THR A 127 15.99 5.82 -8.27
N SER A 128 15.55 5.51 -7.04
CA SER A 128 16.46 5.34 -5.90
C SER A 128 17.41 4.15 -6.12
N LYS A 129 18.65 4.34 -5.70
CA LYS A 129 19.66 3.27 -5.73
C LYS A 129 19.79 2.54 -4.40
N ASP A 130 19.44 3.20 -3.30
CA ASP A 130 19.49 2.66 -1.95
C ASP A 130 18.57 3.50 -1.05
N PRO A 131 17.50 2.92 -0.54
CA PRO A 131 17.04 1.53 -0.71
C PRO A 131 16.54 1.23 -2.15
N VAL A 132 16.52 -0.06 -2.51
CA VAL A 132 16.09 -0.54 -3.84
C VAL A 132 14.59 -0.81 -3.93
N ILE A 133 13.90 -0.83 -2.80
CA ILE A 133 12.45 -0.98 -2.69
C ILE A 133 11.90 -0.09 -1.58
N GLU A 134 10.72 0.48 -1.82
CA GLU A 134 9.87 1.12 -0.83
C GLU A 134 8.45 0.60 -1.00
N ILE A 135 7.76 0.35 0.10
CA ILE A 135 6.39 -0.16 0.08
C ILE A 135 5.51 0.71 0.97
N GLU A 136 4.41 1.20 0.41
CA GLU A 136 3.31 1.84 1.13
C GLU A 136 2.05 0.98 1.07
N LEU A 137 1.15 1.14 2.02
CA LEU A 137 -0.10 0.40 2.03
C LEU A 137 -1.27 1.19 2.60
N ILE A 138 -2.46 0.72 2.23
CA ILE A 138 -3.73 1.15 2.81
C ILE A 138 -4.36 -0.06 3.48
N ALA A 139 -4.89 0.13 4.69
CA ALA A 139 -5.57 -0.90 5.46
C ALA A 139 -6.93 -0.42 5.97
N SER A 140 -7.89 -1.35 6.04
CA SER A 140 -9.15 -1.14 6.73
C SER A 140 -8.93 -1.25 8.25
N SER A 141 -9.60 -0.43 9.03
CA SER A 141 -9.47 -0.43 10.50
C SER A 141 -10.83 -0.38 11.20
N PRO A 142 -11.73 -1.34 10.91
CA PRO A 142 -13.11 -1.30 11.42
C PRO A 142 -13.19 -1.39 12.95
N ASN A 143 -12.21 -2.05 13.58
CA ASN A 143 -12.14 -2.31 15.02
C ASN A 143 -11.00 -1.53 15.68
N ALA A 144 -10.78 -0.28 15.29
CA ALA A 144 -9.71 0.53 15.84
C ALA A 144 -9.72 0.49 17.39
N LEU A 145 -8.61 0.04 17.97
CA LEU A 145 -8.43 -0.08 19.44
C LEU A 145 -8.52 1.29 20.15
N SER A 146 -8.35 2.38 19.42
CA SER A 146 -8.48 3.73 19.95
C SER A 146 -9.81 4.34 19.51
N LYS A 147 -10.67 4.61 20.47
CA LYS A 147 -11.83 5.50 20.30
C LYS A 147 -11.34 6.94 20.29
N SER A 148 -10.62 7.32 19.23
CA SER A 148 -10.24 8.70 19.04
C SER A 148 -11.49 9.53 18.72
N ASN A 149 -11.68 10.63 19.42
CA ASN A 149 -12.70 11.61 19.07
C ASN A 149 -12.26 12.55 17.96
N GLN A 150 -11.04 12.37 17.45
CA GLN A 150 -10.50 13.16 16.35
C GLN A 150 -10.88 12.54 15.02
N GLN A 151 -11.13 13.37 14.01
CA GLN A 151 -11.43 12.92 12.68
C GLN A 151 -10.24 12.21 12.03
N VAL A 152 -9.03 12.70 12.30
CA VAL A 152 -7.78 12.17 11.76
C VAL A 152 -6.77 12.04 12.90
N ASP A 153 -6.12 10.89 12.99
CA ASP A 153 -4.97 10.66 13.86
C ASP A 153 -3.69 10.59 13.00
N PHE A 154 -2.66 11.29 13.46
CA PHE A 154 -1.29 11.19 12.93
C PHE A 154 -0.44 10.40 13.91
N ILE A 155 0.03 9.23 13.49
CA ILE A 155 0.61 8.24 14.39
C ILE A 155 2.07 7.95 13.99
N THR A 156 2.96 7.96 14.98
CA THR A 156 4.29 7.39 14.87
C THR A 156 4.29 6.05 15.59
N PRO A 157 4.42 4.92 14.87
CA PRO A 157 4.43 3.60 15.49
C PRO A 157 5.58 3.43 16.48
N PRO A 158 5.43 2.55 17.49
CA PRO A 158 6.51 2.24 18.42
C PRO A 158 7.77 1.78 17.69
N GLY A 159 8.93 2.25 18.14
CA GLY A 159 10.22 1.92 17.53
C GLY A 159 10.58 2.74 16.29
N MET A 160 9.68 3.57 15.77
CA MET A 160 9.98 4.47 14.65
C MET A 160 10.33 5.88 15.15
N THR A 161 11.24 6.53 14.44
CA THR A 161 11.56 7.95 14.67
C THR A 161 10.52 8.82 13.97
N ALA A 162 9.95 9.78 14.74
CA ALA A 162 9.07 10.79 14.15
C ALA A 162 9.84 11.63 13.11
N SER A 163 9.18 11.91 11.99
CA SER A 163 9.71 12.82 10.98
C SER A 163 9.16 14.23 11.22
N PRO A 164 9.98 15.28 11.07
CA PRO A 164 9.51 16.66 11.16
C PRO A 164 8.72 17.10 9.92
N VAL A 165 8.73 16.31 8.85
CA VAL A 165 8.17 16.71 7.54
C VAL A 165 7.00 15.85 7.07
N TYR A 166 6.80 14.67 7.62
CA TYR A 166 5.67 13.80 7.26
C TYR A 166 5.28 12.84 8.38
N CYS A 167 4.05 12.35 8.34
CA CYS A 167 3.53 11.37 9.27
C CYS A 167 3.78 9.94 8.77
N LYS A 168 4.17 9.04 9.68
CA LYS A 168 4.40 7.61 9.34
C LYS A 168 3.09 6.87 9.05
N VAL A 169 2.06 7.18 9.81
CA VAL A 169 0.72 6.57 9.66
C VAL A 169 -0.34 7.64 9.85
N THR A 170 -1.28 7.70 8.92
CA THR A 170 -2.49 8.52 9.04
C THR A 170 -3.69 7.59 9.13
N ARG A 171 -4.50 7.75 10.19
CA ARG A 171 -5.77 7.06 10.32
C ARG A 171 -6.92 8.05 10.20
N ILE A 172 -7.79 7.83 9.22
CA ILE A 172 -9.03 8.59 9.07
C ILE A 172 -10.12 7.82 9.79
N ASN A 173 -10.61 8.37 10.91
CA ASN A 173 -11.58 7.73 11.76
C ASN A 173 -13.02 7.85 11.23
N TYR A 174 -13.36 9.02 10.70
CA TYR A 174 -14.68 9.30 10.12
C TYR A 174 -14.63 10.51 9.19
N GLY A 175 -15.74 10.80 8.53
CA GLY A 175 -15.89 11.95 7.62
C GLY A 175 -15.72 11.61 6.15
N GLN A 176 -15.82 12.62 5.32
CA GLN A 176 -15.64 12.50 3.87
C GLN A 176 -14.15 12.47 3.53
N LYS A 177 -13.81 11.66 2.55
CA LYS A 177 -12.44 11.52 2.02
C LYS A 177 -12.37 12.18 0.65
N VAL A 178 -11.33 12.96 0.42
CA VAL A 178 -11.03 13.57 -0.87
C VAL A 178 -9.73 12.94 -1.39
N TYR A 179 -9.79 12.44 -2.61
CA TYR A 179 -8.63 11.90 -3.31
C TYR A 179 -8.19 12.89 -4.38
N ILE A 180 -6.93 13.28 -4.34
CA ILE A 180 -6.35 14.27 -5.24
C ILE A 180 -5.41 13.53 -6.19
N SER A 181 -5.53 13.78 -7.49
CA SER A 181 -4.59 13.26 -8.49
C SER A 181 -3.21 13.90 -8.35
N GLY A 182 -2.22 13.31 -9.01
CA GLY A 182 -0.87 13.86 -9.03
C GLY A 182 -0.85 15.31 -9.50
N LEU A 183 -0.10 16.14 -8.78
CA LEU A 183 0.12 17.55 -9.12
C LEU A 183 1.61 17.74 -9.47
N TYR A 184 1.87 18.62 -10.41
CA TYR A 184 3.21 19.01 -10.80
C TYR A 184 3.53 20.39 -10.23
N GLY A 185 4.70 20.53 -9.62
CA GLY A 185 5.24 21.83 -9.26
C GLY A 185 5.55 22.63 -10.54
N GLN A 186 5.00 23.83 -10.67
CA GLN A 186 5.37 24.73 -11.76
C GLN A 186 6.67 25.42 -11.38
N VAL A 187 7.73 25.21 -12.16
CA VAL A 187 8.96 25.98 -12.03
C VAL A 187 8.69 27.35 -12.68
N THR A 188 8.35 28.34 -11.86
CA THR A 188 8.35 29.73 -12.29
C THR A 188 9.79 30.25 -12.28
N GLY A 189 10.57 29.90 -13.30
CA GLY A 189 11.90 30.45 -13.54
C GLY A 189 11.94 30.95 -14.96
N ASN A 190 12.21 32.24 -15.12
CA ASN A 190 12.57 32.77 -16.41
C ASN A 190 13.83 32.05 -16.88
N ALA A 191 13.74 31.35 -18.02
CA ALA A 191 14.88 30.94 -18.80
C ALA A 191 15.54 32.17 -19.41
#